data_687eb1bfbf3fd2e00d770a8cf12ae390
#
_entry.id   687eb1bfbf3fd2e00d770a8cf12ae390
#
_cell.length_a   1.000
_cell.length_b   1.000
_cell.length_c   1.000
_cell.angle_alpha   90.00
_cell.angle_beta   90.00
_cell.angle_gamma   90.00
#
_symmetry.space_group_name_H-M   'P 1'
#
loop_
_entity.id
_entity.type
_entity.pdbx_description
1 polymer ?
#
loop_
_entity_poly.entity_id
_entity_poly.type
_entity_poly.pdbx_seq_one_letter_code
_entity_poly.pdbx_strand_id
1 'polypeptide(L)'
;MADQTTSSIVINAAPGEVMAVIADFDDYPSWAQGVKSAEVVADGDDGRAREVHFELDASPIKDTYTLGYEWSGDDAVSWTLLEGRMLKAMDGSYELRSLGDDTEVTYRLAVDISMPMIGMLKRKAEKVIVDTALKGLKKRVESLG
;
A
#
# COMPACT_ATOMS: atom_id res chain seq x y z
N MET A 1 -2.60 0.07 21.68
CA MET A 1 -3.00 -0.39 20.36
C MET A 1 -3.07 0.79 19.40
N ALA A 2 -2.34 0.71 18.32
CA ALA A 2 -2.34 1.81 17.35
C ALA A 2 -3.62 1.74 16.51
N ASP A 3 -4.31 2.88 16.43
CA ASP A 3 -5.48 2.98 15.56
C ASP A 3 -5.03 3.03 14.10
N GLN A 4 -5.71 2.29 13.25
CA GLN A 4 -5.43 2.30 11.83
C GLN A 4 -6.15 3.46 11.16
N THR A 5 -5.44 4.14 10.26
CA THR A 5 -6.06 5.09 9.35
C THR A 5 -6.70 4.32 8.21
N THR A 6 -7.96 4.61 7.93
CA THR A 6 -8.75 3.88 6.93
C THR A 6 -9.38 4.86 5.95
N SER A 7 -9.28 4.56 4.67
CA SER A 7 -9.96 5.28 3.60
C SER A 7 -10.40 4.31 2.52
N SER A 8 -11.39 4.72 1.74
CA SER A 8 -11.91 3.92 0.64
C SER A 8 -12.09 4.76 -0.61
N ILE A 9 -12.02 4.12 -1.76
CA ILE A 9 -12.27 4.76 -3.05
C ILE A 9 -12.94 3.74 -3.97
N VAL A 10 -13.77 4.22 -4.90
CA VAL A 10 -14.39 3.37 -5.92
C VAL A 10 -13.60 3.53 -7.22
N ILE A 11 -13.18 2.41 -7.79
CA ILE A 11 -12.40 2.36 -9.04
C ILE A 11 -13.25 1.68 -10.11
N ASN A 12 -13.30 2.26 -11.30
CA ASN A 12 -14.07 1.73 -12.43
C ASN A 12 -13.28 0.62 -13.11
N ALA A 13 -13.22 -0.54 -12.46
CA ALA A 13 -12.55 -1.74 -12.95
C ALA A 13 -12.93 -2.93 -12.09
N ALA A 14 -12.74 -4.14 -12.59
CA ALA A 14 -12.99 -5.36 -11.85
C ALA A 14 -11.90 -5.59 -10.78
N PRO A 15 -12.21 -6.31 -9.69
CA PRO A 15 -11.22 -6.57 -8.63
C PRO A 15 -9.91 -7.17 -9.13
N GLY A 16 -9.96 -8.09 -10.09
CA GLY A 16 -8.77 -8.71 -10.66
C GLY A 16 -7.85 -7.71 -11.34
N GLU A 17 -8.42 -6.72 -12.03
CA GLU A 17 -7.66 -5.66 -12.70
C GLU A 17 -7.00 -4.74 -11.68
N VAL A 18 -7.74 -4.40 -10.62
CA VAL A 18 -7.21 -3.57 -9.52
C VAL A 18 -6.07 -4.30 -8.81
N MET A 19 -6.29 -5.56 -8.47
CA MET A 19 -5.27 -6.35 -7.75
C MET A 19 -4.03 -6.56 -8.61
N ALA A 20 -4.17 -6.70 -9.92
CA ALA A 20 -3.02 -6.82 -10.83
C ALA A 20 -2.10 -5.60 -10.75
N VAL A 21 -2.67 -4.40 -10.63
CA VAL A 21 -1.88 -3.17 -10.46
C VAL A 21 -1.21 -3.14 -9.08
N ILE A 22 -1.95 -3.54 -8.03
CA ILE A 22 -1.39 -3.61 -6.67
C ILE A 22 -0.23 -4.61 -6.61
N ALA A 23 -0.29 -5.69 -7.37
CA ALA A 23 0.73 -6.74 -7.38
C ALA A 23 1.94 -6.41 -8.28
N ASP A 24 1.83 -5.41 -9.14
CA ASP A 24 2.90 -5.02 -10.07
C ASP A 24 3.85 -4.01 -9.41
N PHE A 25 4.74 -4.51 -8.57
CA PHE A 25 5.62 -3.68 -7.77
C PHE A 25 6.65 -2.90 -8.62
N ASP A 26 7.09 -3.46 -9.72
CA ASP A 26 8.05 -2.78 -10.60
C ASP A 26 7.52 -1.45 -11.14
N ASP A 27 6.20 -1.33 -11.24
CA ASP A 27 5.53 -0.14 -11.76
C ASP A 27 5.14 0.88 -10.67
N TYR A 28 5.33 0.55 -9.39
CA TYR A 28 4.94 1.43 -8.28
C TYR A 28 5.44 2.87 -8.41
N PRO A 29 6.70 3.11 -8.80
CA PRO A 29 7.18 4.49 -8.93
C PRO A 29 6.38 5.34 -9.91
N SER A 30 5.67 4.72 -10.87
CA SER A 30 4.90 5.47 -11.86
C SER A 30 3.55 5.96 -11.33
N TRP A 31 3.01 5.35 -10.27
CA TRP A 31 1.70 5.75 -9.75
C TRP A 31 1.64 5.92 -8.24
N ALA A 32 2.50 5.25 -7.47
CA ALA A 32 2.52 5.36 -6.01
C ALA A 32 3.42 6.52 -5.62
N GLN A 33 2.82 7.68 -5.39
CA GLN A 33 3.56 8.90 -5.06
C GLN A 33 4.39 8.71 -3.81
N GLY A 34 5.67 9.09 -3.88
CA GLY A 34 6.60 8.93 -2.77
C GLY A 34 7.42 7.65 -2.85
N VAL A 35 6.95 6.65 -3.58
CA VAL A 35 7.72 5.41 -3.77
C VAL A 35 8.76 5.65 -4.88
N LYS A 36 10.02 5.61 -4.52
CA LYS A 36 11.15 5.78 -5.45
C LYS A 36 11.46 4.50 -6.17
N SER A 37 11.41 3.38 -5.44
CA SER A 37 11.63 2.05 -6.01
C SER A 37 10.93 1.00 -5.18
N ALA A 38 10.58 -0.10 -5.84
CA ALA A 38 10.01 -1.28 -5.20
C ALA A 38 10.62 -2.50 -5.89
N GLU A 39 11.29 -3.35 -5.13
CA GLU A 39 11.99 -4.51 -5.65
C GLU A 39 11.49 -5.78 -4.95
N VAL A 40 11.02 -6.74 -5.72
CA VAL A 40 10.60 -8.03 -5.19
C VAL A 40 11.86 -8.81 -4.82
N VAL A 41 12.00 -9.17 -3.54
CA VAL A 41 13.16 -9.89 -3.04
C VAL A 41 12.86 -11.36 -2.73
N ALA A 42 11.58 -11.72 -2.63
CA ALA A 42 11.16 -13.12 -2.48
C ALA A 42 9.76 -13.28 -3.07
N ASP A 43 9.56 -14.37 -3.81
CA ASP A 43 8.27 -14.74 -4.37
C ASP A 43 7.57 -15.76 -3.50
N GLY A 44 6.23 -15.69 -3.47
CA GLY A 44 5.40 -16.69 -2.81
C GLY A 44 5.01 -17.83 -3.75
N ASP A 45 4.36 -18.83 -3.20
CA ASP A 45 3.94 -20.03 -3.94
C ASP A 45 2.82 -19.73 -4.94
N ASP A 46 2.10 -18.64 -4.74
CA ASP A 46 0.99 -18.20 -5.60
C ASP A 46 1.44 -17.36 -6.80
N GLY A 47 2.75 -17.20 -7.00
CA GLY A 47 3.30 -16.39 -8.07
C GLY A 47 3.32 -14.90 -7.77
N ARG A 48 2.84 -14.49 -6.60
CA ARG A 48 2.88 -13.09 -6.15
C ARG A 48 4.02 -12.89 -5.15
N ALA A 49 4.44 -11.64 -4.98
CA ALA A 49 5.55 -11.30 -4.10
C ALA A 49 5.25 -11.64 -2.64
N ARG A 50 6.19 -12.27 -1.96
CA ARG A 50 6.12 -12.51 -0.53
C ARG A 50 6.87 -11.45 0.25
N GLU A 51 7.99 -10.96 -0.28
CA GLU A 51 8.76 -9.88 0.32
C GLU A 51 9.16 -8.87 -0.73
N VAL A 52 8.99 -7.60 -0.40
CA VAL A 52 9.30 -6.48 -1.31
C VAL A 52 10.09 -5.43 -0.55
N HIS A 53 11.17 -4.96 -1.16
CA HIS A 53 12.01 -3.89 -0.62
C HIS A 53 11.63 -2.57 -1.28
N PHE A 54 11.37 -1.55 -0.45
CA PHE A 54 10.94 -0.24 -0.92
C PHE A 54 11.93 0.84 -0.53
N GLU A 55 12.04 1.84 -1.41
CA GLU A 55 12.63 3.13 -1.08
C GLU A 55 11.51 4.16 -1.14
N LEU A 56 11.22 4.79 0.00
CA LEU A 56 10.12 5.75 0.14
C LEU A 56 10.67 7.14 0.48
N ASP A 57 10.14 8.14 -0.21
CA ASP A 57 10.36 9.54 0.12
C ASP A 57 9.00 10.25 0.07
N ALA A 58 8.23 10.08 1.14
CA ALA A 58 6.92 10.69 1.31
C ALA A 58 6.96 11.53 2.58
N SER A 59 7.40 12.77 2.46
CA SER A 59 7.58 13.67 3.61
C SER A 59 6.34 13.66 4.52
N PRO A 60 6.51 13.52 5.84
CA PRO A 60 7.78 13.54 6.61
C PRO A 60 8.48 12.19 6.72
N ILE A 61 7.98 11.14 6.10
CA ILE A 61 8.57 9.81 6.18
C ILE A 61 9.48 9.57 4.99
N LYS A 62 10.75 9.23 5.28
CA LYS A 62 11.74 8.89 4.28
C LYS A 62 12.50 7.68 4.80
N ASP A 63 12.40 6.55 4.10
CA ASP A 63 13.00 5.31 4.58
C ASP A 63 13.22 4.32 3.46
N THR A 64 14.10 3.35 3.72
CA THR A 64 14.19 2.11 2.97
C THR A 64 13.73 0.99 3.89
N TYR A 65 12.85 0.13 3.41
CA TYR A 65 12.27 -0.89 4.26
C TYR A 65 11.80 -2.10 3.43
N THR A 66 11.61 -3.22 4.11
CA THR A 66 11.12 -4.45 3.50
C THR A 66 9.80 -4.85 4.14
N LEU A 67 8.82 -5.16 3.32
CA LEU A 67 7.50 -5.61 3.76
C LEU A 67 7.27 -7.06 3.40
N GLY A 68 6.62 -7.78 4.29
CA GLY A 68 6.13 -9.14 4.02
C GLY A 68 4.66 -9.09 3.65
N TYR A 69 4.29 -9.76 2.57
CA TYR A 69 2.95 -9.73 1.99
C TYR A 69 2.22 -11.06 2.16
N GLU A 70 0.91 -10.98 2.44
CA GLU A 70 0.00 -12.11 2.43
C GLU A 70 -1.16 -11.77 1.51
N TRP A 71 -1.45 -12.63 0.55
CA TRP A 71 -2.46 -12.43 -0.49
C TRP A 71 -3.64 -13.35 -0.28
N SER A 72 -4.85 -12.82 -0.50
CA SER A 72 -6.10 -13.58 -0.45
C SER A 72 -6.80 -13.45 -1.80
N GLY A 73 -6.24 -14.09 -2.82
CA GLY A 73 -6.74 -14.02 -4.19
C GLY A 73 -6.75 -12.58 -4.69
N ASP A 74 -7.87 -12.17 -5.29
CA ASP A 74 -8.07 -10.80 -5.74
C ASP A 74 -8.91 -9.99 -4.75
N ASP A 75 -9.22 -10.54 -3.58
CA ASP A 75 -10.09 -9.90 -2.60
C ASP A 75 -9.33 -9.03 -1.60
N ALA A 76 -8.12 -9.43 -1.23
CA ALA A 76 -7.37 -8.72 -0.21
C ALA A 76 -5.88 -9.01 -0.28
N VAL A 77 -5.10 -8.07 0.22
CA VAL A 77 -3.68 -8.25 0.49
C VAL A 77 -3.34 -7.49 1.76
N SER A 78 -2.48 -8.07 2.58
CA SER A 78 -1.99 -7.40 3.77
C SER A 78 -0.47 -7.48 3.83
N TRP A 79 0.12 -6.56 4.58
CA TRP A 79 1.57 -6.53 4.74
C TRP A 79 1.95 -6.11 6.14
N THR A 80 3.17 -6.51 6.53
CA THR A 80 3.78 -6.12 7.79
C THR A 80 5.25 -5.79 7.56
N LEU A 81 5.79 -4.93 8.40
CA LEU A 81 7.19 -4.53 8.31
C LEU A 81 8.10 -5.65 8.76
N LEU A 82 9.06 -6.03 7.92
CA LEU A 82 10.10 -7.01 8.27
C LEU A 82 11.38 -6.31 8.69
N GLU A 83 11.73 -5.20 8.03
CA GLU A 83 12.95 -4.44 8.29
C GLU A 83 12.75 -3.00 7.85
N GLY A 84 13.24 -2.05 8.64
CA GLY A 84 13.20 -0.63 8.32
C GLY A 84 14.25 0.12 9.11
N ARG A 85 14.51 1.37 8.72
CA ARG A 85 15.45 2.25 9.41
C ARG A 85 14.73 3.22 10.34
N MET A 86 13.85 4.04 9.79
CA MET A 86 12.99 4.95 10.56
C MET A 86 11.73 4.24 11.04
N LEU A 87 11.18 3.38 10.21
CA LEU A 87 9.97 2.65 10.52
C LEU A 87 10.27 1.57 11.55
N LYS A 88 9.47 1.52 12.61
CA LYS A 88 9.49 0.45 13.61
C LYS A 88 8.39 -0.56 13.38
N ALA A 89 7.28 -0.12 12.80
CA ALA A 89 6.16 -0.97 12.48
C ALA A 89 5.39 -0.36 11.31
N MET A 90 4.87 -1.20 10.46
CA MET A 90 3.94 -0.82 9.41
C MET A 90 3.05 -2.02 9.15
N ASP A 91 1.76 -1.85 9.42
CA ASP A 91 0.75 -2.86 9.11
C ASP A 91 -0.27 -2.22 8.20
N GLY A 92 -0.52 -2.83 7.07
CA GLY A 92 -1.45 -2.29 6.11
C GLY A 92 -2.19 -3.36 5.36
N SER A 93 -3.27 -2.96 4.70
CA SER A 93 -4.04 -3.86 3.86
C SER A 93 -4.83 -3.09 2.81
N TYR A 94 -5.04 -3.75 1.68
CA TYR A 94 -6.07 -3.40 0.71
C TYR A 94 -7.14 -4.48 0.76
N GLU A 95 -8.40 -4.07 0.86
CA GLU A 95 -9.54 -4.95 0.76
C GLU A 95 -10.40 -4.49 -0.42
N LEU A 96 -10.72 -5.41 -1.32
CA LEU A 96 -11.45 -5.11 -2.55
C LEU A 96 -12.83 -5.76 -2.49
N ARG A 97 -13.85 -4.94 -2.76
CA ARG A 97 -15.23 -5.42 -2.81
C ARG A 97 -15.85 -5.09 -4.17
N SER A 98 -16.35 -6.10 -4.86
CA SER A 98 -17.01 -5.91 -6.14
C SER A 98 -18.33 -5.17 -5.97
N LEU A 99 -18.55 -4.15 -6.81
CA LEU A 99 -19.79 -3.39 -6.88
C LEU A 99 -20.42 -3.50 -8.29
N GLY A 100 -20.34 -4.69 -8.88
CA GLY A 100 -20.75 -4.89 -10.26
C GLY A 100 -19.57 -4.62 -11.19
N ASP A 101 -19.63 -3.53 -11.98
CA ASP A 101 -18.54 -3.18 -12.90
C ASP A 101 -17.41 -2.42 -12.19
N ASP A 102 -17.65 -1.98 -10.96
CA ASP A 102 -16.69 -1.20 -10.18
C ASP A 102 -16.16 -2.02 -9.00
N THR A 103 -15.11 -1.51 -8.37
CA THR A 103 -14.54 -2.10 -7.17
C THR A 103 -14.35 -1.03 -6.11
N GLU A 104 -14.83 -1.31 -4.90
CA GLU A 104 -14.52 -0.48 -3.74
C GLU A 104 -13.22 -0.99 -3.13
N VAL A 105 -12.24 -0.11 -3.02
CA VAL A 105 -10.93 -0.42 -2.43
C VAL A 105 -10.84 0.27 -1.08
N THR A 106 -10.62 -0.51 -0.02
CA THR A 106 -10.42 0.02 1.32
C THR A 106 -8.96 -0.20 1.70
N TYR A 107 -8.28 0.89 2.05
CA TYR A 107 -6.89 0.87 2.51
C TYR A 107 -6.86 1.15 4.00
N ARG A 108 -6.21 0.28 4.76
CA ARG A 108 -5.96 0.48 6.19
C ARG A 108 -4.47 0.54 6.42
N LEU A 109 -4.03 1.49 7.25
CA LEU A 109 -2.61 1.69 7.50
C LEU A 109 -2.37 2.10 8.96
N ALA A 110 -1.45 1.41 9.62
CA ALA A 110 -0.89 1.80 10.91
C ALA A 110 0.61 1.82 10.79
N VAL A 111 1.23 2.94 11.16
CA VAL A 111 2.68 3.13 11.06
C VAL A 111 3.21 3.56 12.43
N ASP A 112 4.38 3.04 12.80
CA ASP A 112 5.15 3.53 13.94
C ASP A 112 6.57 3.82 13.49
N ILE A 113 7.10 4.98 13.91
CA ILE A 113 8.43 5.42 13.52
C ILE A 113 9.30 5.66 14.76
N SER A 114 10.63 5.56 14.58
CA SER A 114 11.60 5.72 15.67
C SER A 114 11.67 7.15 16.19
N MET A 115 11.32 8.13 15.34
CA MET A 115 11.31 9.53 15.72
C MET A 115 10.02 9.86 16.46
N PRO A 116 10.08 10.48 17.66
CA PRO A 116 8.85 10.84 18.37
C PRO A 116 7.98 11.77 17.55
N MET A 117 6.72 11.41 17.39
CA MET A 117 5.71 12.25 16.75
C MET A 117 4.49 12.30 17.65
N ILE A 118 3.88 13.48 17.76
CA ILE A 118 2.60 13.58 18.43
C ILE A 118 1.55 12.85 17.57
N GLY A 119 0.55 12.24 18.24
CA GLY A 119 -0.43 11.40 17.58
C GLY A 119 -1.14 12.07 16.41
N MET A 120 -1.42 13.39 16.53
CA MET A 120 -2.08 14.15 15.47
C MET A 120 -1.23 14.22 14.19
N LEU A 121 0.07 14.45 14.31
CA LEU A 121 0.98 14.49 13.15
C LEU A 121 1.12 13.12 12.51
N LYS A 122 1.17 12.08 13.33
CA LYS A 122 1.24 10.70 12.85
C LYS A 122 0.01 10.34 12.02
N ARG A 123 -1.19 10.64 12.53
CA ARG A 123 -2.44 10.38 11.81
C ARG A 123 -2.53 11.16 10.51
N LYS A 124 -2.06 12.41 10.51
CA LYS A 124 -2.04 13.24 9.32
C LYS A 124 -1.12 12.66 8.25
N ALA A 125 0.05 12.18 8.67
CA ALA A 125 1.00 11.54 7.74
C ALA A 125 0.40 10.26 7.15
N GLU A 126 -0.21 9.42 7.99
CA GLU A 126 -0.88 8.20 7.53
C GLU A 126 -1.99 8.50 6.54
N LYS A 127 -2.81 9.52 6.84
CA LYS A 127 -3.92 9.90 5.96
C LYS A 127 -3.43 10.39 4.60
N VAL A 128 -2.36 11.17 4.56
CA VAL A 128 -1.76 11.61 3.30
C VAL A 128 -1.29 10.42 2.49
N ILE A 129 -0.61 9.47 3.11
CA ILE A 129 -0.14 8.25 2.43
C ILE A 129 -1.32 7.46 1.87
N VAL A 130 -2.33 7.21 2.69
CA VAL A 130 -3.51 6.42 2.31
C VAL A 130 -4.28 7.10 1.16
N ASP A 131 -4.59 8.38 1.30
CA ASP A 131 -5.37 9.09 0.28
C ASP A 131 -4.59 9.23 -1.03
N THR A 132 -3.30 9.51 -0.96
CA THR A 132 -2.45 9.63 -2.14
C THR A 132 -2.32 8.29 -2.86
N ALA A 133 -2.15 7.20 -2.11
CA ALA A 133 -2.06 5.86 -2.68
C ALA A 133 -3.36 5.47 -3.39
N LEU A 134 -4.51 5.71 -2.76
CA LEU A 134 -5.80 5.37 -3.37
C LEU A 134 -6.08 6.17 -4.63
N LYS A 135 -5.78 7.48 -4.62
CA LYS A 135 -5.96 8.32 -5.81
C LYS A 135 -5.03 7.89 -6.94
N GLY A 136 -3.78 7.58 -6.62
CA GLY A 136 -2.81 7.10 -7.60
C GLY A 136 -3.22 5.76 -8.19
N LEU A 137 -3.67 4.84 -7.35
CA LEU A 137 -4.15 3.52 -7.76
C LEU A 137 -5.35 3.66 -8.71
N LYS A 138 -6.33 4.46 -8.34
CA LYS A 138 -7.51 4.71 -9.18
C LYS A 138 -7.13 5.24 -10.55
N LYS A 139 -6.28 6.27 -10.56
CA LYS A 139 -5.83 6.89 -11.80
C LYS A 139 -5.10 5.88 -12.69
N ARG A 140 -4.22 5.07 -12.09
CA ARG A 140 -3.45 4.07 -12.83
C ARG A 140 -4.34 3.00 -13.42
N VAL A 141 -5.21 2.41 -12.61
CA VAL A 141 -6.10 1.34 -13.04
C VAL A 141 -7.02 1.82 -14.17
N GLU A 142 -7.63 2.99 -13.99
CA GLU A 142 -8.57 3.52 -15.00
C GLU A 142 -7.86 3.93 -16.29
N SER A 143 -6.56 4.26 -16.23
CA SER A 143 -5.78 4.58 -17.42
C SER A 143 -5.46 3.36 -18.27
N LEU A 144 -5.53 2.16 -17.71
CA LEU A 144 -5.24 0.91 -18.39
C LEU A 144 -6.47 0.30 -19.05
N GLY A 145 -7.65 0.75 -18.63
CA GLY A 145 -8.94 0.22 -19.10
C GLY A 145 -9.40 0.77 -20.43
#